data_6ac5507cbcd4fcab8bd68d02708d395a
#
_entry.id   6ac5507cbcd4fcab8bd68d02708d395a
#
_cell.length_a   1.000
_cell.length_b   1.000
_cell.length_c   1.000
_cell.angle_alpha   90.00
_cell.angle_beta   90.00
_cell.angle_gamma   90.00
#
_symmetry.space_group_name_H-M   'P 1'
#
loop_
_entity.id
_entity.type
_entity.pdbx_description
1 polymer ?
#
loop_
_entity_poly.entity_id
_entity_poly.type
_entity_poly.pdbx_seq_one_letter_code
_entity_poly.pdbx_strand_id
1 'polypeptide(L)'
;MDSDTHAADGPLKDGIFKEYFVDGTLSWEGEFRAGEKTGEWKYYLKNGRLKASGHFVAGKMSGPWTWYRENGQLMQTGQFVEERKDGVWRRYHPNGALHDEGEYHADQKVGEWRTYDASGALIKTRQHRARPGSAA
;
A
#
# COMPACT_ATOMS: atom_id res chain seq x y z
N MET A 1 -3.23 -19.92 12.90
CA MET A 1 -2.91 -19.65 13.15
C MET A 1 -2.32 -19.08 13.20
N ASP A 2 -2.40 -19.29 13.48
CA ASP A 2 -1.82 -18.82 13.63
C ASP A 2 -1.19 -18.39 14.09
N SER A 3 -1.14 -18.14 14.04
CA SER A 3 -0.45 -17.80 14.40
C SER A 3 -0.03 -17.22 15.13
N ASP A 4 -0.38 -16.69 15.46
CA ASP A 4 -0.04 -15.97 16.35
C ASP A 4 0.32 -16.40 17.61
N THR A 5 -0.19 -16.73 18.07
CA THR A 5 0.13 -17.49 19.22
C THR A 5 1.44 -18.19 19.16
N HIS A 6 2.08 -18.05 18.06
CA HIS A 6 3.32 -18.75 17.82
C HIS A 6 4.49 -18.23 18.66
N ALA A 7 4.36 -17.05 19.20
CA ALA A 7 5.38 -16.54 20.09
C ALA A 7 5.59 -17.45 21.29
N ALA A 8 4.55 -18.17 21.71
CA ALA A 8 4.66 -19.07 22.84
C ALA A 8 5.44 -20.33 22.48
N ASP A 9 5.55 -20.66 21.21
CA ASP A 9 6.15 -21.91 20.77
C ASP A 9 7.58 -21.77 20.30
N GLY A 10 8.11 -20.56 20.23
CA GLY A 10 9.47 -20.37 19.79
C GLY A 10 9.85 -18.91 19.70
N PRO A 11 11.04 -18.63 19.23
CA PRO A 11 11.49 -17.25 19.13
C PRO A 11 10.70 -16.47 18.10
N LEU A 12 10.60 -15.16 18.30
CA LEU A 12 10.00 -14.28 17.34
C LEU A 12 10.86 -14.24 16.08
N LYS A 13 10.21 -14.02 14.93
CA LYS A 13 10.90 -13.89 13.65
C LYS A 13 11.84 -12.70 13.70
N ASP A 14 13.00 -12.87 13.11
CA ASP A 14 13.98 -11.80 13.02
C ASP A 14 14.83 -12.01 11.78
N GLY A 15 14.99 -10.95 10.97
CA GLY A 15 15.76 -11.02 9.75
C GLY A 15 14.88 -11.08 8.50
N ILE A 16 15.50 -11.37 7.36
CA ILE A 16 14.84 -11.42 6.06
C ILE A 16 14.13 -12.75 5.89
N PHE A 17 12.86 -12.68 5.52
CA PHE A 17 12.05 -13.86 5.25
C PHE A 17 11.48 -13.79 3.85
N LYS A 18 11.30 -14.97 3.24
CA LYS A 18 10.67 -15.11 1.93
C LYS A 18 9.62 -16.18 2.02
N GLU A 19 8.51 -15.96 1.32
CA GLU A 19 7.45 -16.94 1.22
C GLU A 19 7.16 -17.21 -0.24
N TYR A 20 6.73 -18.44 -0.54
CA TYR A 20 6.54 -18.88 -1.93
C TYR A 20 5.13 -19.40 -2.13
N PHE A 21 4.62 -19.20 -3.34
CA PHE A 21 3.37 -19.85 -3.76
C PHE A 21 3.61 -21.36 -3.87
N VAL A 22 2.52 -22.09 -3.95
CA VAL A 22 2.61 -23.56 -4.05
C VAL A 22 3.44 -23.98 -5.26
N ASP A 23 3.38 -23.22 -6.36
CA ASP A 23 4.13 -23.52 -7.57
C ASP A 23 5.61 -23.14 -7.49
N GLY A 24 6.05 -22.62 -6.36
CA GLY A 24 7.46 -22.30 -6.14
C GLY A 24 7.85 -20.88 -6.48
N THR A 25 6.95 -20.07 -7.03
CA THR A 25 7.27 -18.67 -7.31
C THR A 25 7.19 -17.85 -6.03
N LEU A 26 8.02 -16.80 -5.98
CA LEU A 26 8.10 -15.95 -4.79
C LEU A 26 6.80 -15.20 -4.58
N SER A 27 6.26 -15.28 -3.36
CA SER A 27 5.01 -14.61 -3.01
C SER A 27 5.25 -13.27 -2.32
N TRP A 28 6.18 -13.24 -1.37
CA TRP A 28 6.55 -12.00 -0.72
C TRP A 28 7.92 -12.13 -0.07
N GLU A 29 8.54 -11.00 0.16
CA GLU A 29 9.80 -10.95 0.90
C GLU A 29 9.84 -9.68 1.72
N GLY A 30 10.46 -9.76 2.89
CA GLY A 30 10.57 -8.62 3.76
C GLY A 30 11.30 -8.98 5.03
N GLU A 31 11.54 -7.98 5.85
CA GLU A 31 12.28 -8.14 7.08
C GLU A 31 11.36 -8.12 8.29
N PHE A 32 11.67 -8.99 9.25
CA PHE A 32 11.04 -8.98 10.57
C PHE A 32 12.06 -8.54 11.60
N ARG A 33 11.58 -7.84 12.61
CA ARG A 33 12.37 -7.51 13.77
C ARG A 33 11.51 -7.75 15.00
N ALA A 34 11.96 -8.67 15.86
CA ALA A 34 11.21 -9.03 17.06
C ALA A 34 9.76 -9.39 16.74
N GLY A 35 9.54 -10.12 15.65
CA GLY A 35 8.23 -10.57 15.24
C GLY A 35 7.40 -9.59 14.48
N GLU A 36 7.87 -8.36 14.28
CA GLU A 36 7.12 -7.34 13.56
C GLU A 36 7.76 -7.02 12.23
N LYS A 37 6.91 -6.75 11.22
CA LYS A 37 7.41 -6.35 9.91
C LYS A 37 8.12 -5.01 10.02
N THR A 38 9.25 -4.90 9.32
CA THR A 38 10.02 -3.66 9.29
C THR A 38 10.69 -3.52 7.92
N GLY A 39 11.02 -2.28 7.56
CA GLY A 39 11.72 -2.02 6.32
C GLY A 39 10.89 -2.25 5.08
N GLU A 40 11.54 -2.44 3.95
CA GLU A 40 10.86 -2.60 2.68
C GLU A 40 10.27 -3.99 2.54
N TRP A 41 9.02 -4.07 2.11
CA TRP A 41 8.32 -5.30 1.84
C TRP A 41 7.84 -5.32 0.41
N LYS A 42 7.97 -6.50 -0.23
CA LYS A 42 7.56 -6.68 -1.61
C LYS A 42 6.63 -7.88 -1.70
N TYR A 43 5.52 -7.68 -2.40
CA TYR A 43 4.52 -8.71 -2.64
C TYR A 43 4.43 -8.96 -4.13
N TYR A 44 4.31 -10.24 -4.52
CA TYR A 44 4.36 -10.63 -5.93
C TYR A 44 3.10 -11.38 -6.34
N LEU A 45 2.81 -11.31 -7.62
CA LEU A 45 1.77 -12.11 -8.25
C LEU A 45 2.37 -13.45 -8.69
N LYS A 46 1.50 -14.42 -8.96
CA LYS A 46 1.97 -15.73 -9.41
C LYS A 46 2.72 -15.66 -10.73
N ASN A 47 2.46 -14.64 -11.54
CA ASN A 47 3.19 -14.47 -12.80
C ASN A 47 4.58 -13.88 -12.59
N GLY A 48 4.99 -13.68 -11.35
CA GLY A 48 6.32 -13.17 -11.02
C GLY A 48 6.42 -11.65 -10.96
N ARG A 49 5.37 -10.96 -11.35
CA ARG A 49 5.41 -9.50 -11.34
C ARG A 49 5.13 -8.94 -9.95
N LEU A 50 5.68 -7.77 -9.68
CA LEU A 50 5.46 -7.09 -8.41
C LEU A 50 4.00 -6.68 -8.30
N LYS A 51 3.37 -7.03 -7.19
CA LYS A 51 2.00 -6.65 -6.88
C LYS A 51 1.96 -5.37 -6.07
N ALA A 52 2.84 -5.27 -5.08
CA ALA A 52 2.87 -4.11 -4.18
C ALA A 52 4.21 -4.03 -3.51
N SER A 53 4.62 -2.81 -3.16
CA SER A 53 5.82 -2.63 -2.34
C SER A 53 5.64 -1.40 -1.47
N GLY A 54 6.26 -1.44 -0.30
CA GLY A 54 6.19 -0.34 0.63
C GLY A 54 6.99 -0.64 1.88
N HIS A 55 6.83 0.20 2.88
CA HIS A 55 7.59 0.09 4.12
C HIS A 55 6.69 -0.19 5.30
N PHE A 56 7.26 -0.90 6.27
CA PHE A 56 6.65 -1.12 7.57
C PHE A 56 7.56 -0.56 8.66
N VAL A 57 6.95 -0.06 9.71
CA VAL A 57 7.64 0.34 10.92
C VAL A 57 6.87 -0.27 12.07
N ALA A 58 7.53 -1.13 12.85
CA ALA A 58 6.90 -1.79 13.99
C ALA A 58 5.57 -2.43 13.61
N GLY A 59 5.55 -3.13 12.48
CA GLY A 59 4.36 -3.85 12.03
C GLY A 59 3.31 -3.01 11.33
N LYS A 60 3.51 -1.70 11.21
CA LYS A 60 2.53 -0.79 10.62
C LYS A 60 3.02 -0.25 9.30
N MET A 61 2.11 -0.19 8.32
CA MET A 61 2.45 0.42 7.03
C MET A 61 2.84 1.87 7.25
N SER A 62 3.92 2.28 6.60
CA SER A 62 4.47 3.61 6.77
C SER A 62 5.15 4.07 5.49
N GLY A 63 5.08 5.38 5.21
CA GLY A 63 5.74 5.95 4.05
C GLY A 63 5.09 5.56 2.73
N PRO A 64 5.83 5.72 1.63
CA PRO A 64 5.28 5.48 0.29
C PRO A 64 4.96 4.00 0.05
N TRP A 65 3.84 3.78 -0.62
CA TRP A 65 3.40 2.47 -1.06
C TRP A 65 2.96 2.55 -2.50
N THR A 66 3.22 1.45 -3.26
CA THR A 66 2.89 1.36 -4.68
C THR A 66 2.22 0.03 -4.94
N TRP A 67 1.16 0.05 -5.75
CA TRP A 67 0.45 -1.16 -6.16
C TRP A 67 0.42 -1.24 -7.68
N TYR A 68 0.54 -2.46 -8.21
CA TYR A 68 0.59 -2.71 -9.64
C TYR A 68 -0.50 -3.66 -10.07
N ARG A 69 -0.88 -3.57 -11.34
CA ARG A 69 -1.84 -4.49 -11.94
C ARG A 69 -1.13 -5.74 -12.43
N GLU A 70 -1.94 -6.74 -12.76
CA GLU A 70 -1.43 -8.01 -13.26
C GLU A 70 -0.57 -7.83 -14.51
N ASN A 71 -0.89 -6.85 -15.34
CA ASN A 71 -0.11 -6.57 -16.55
C ASN A 71 1.16 -5.76 -16.30
N GLY A 72 1.43 -5.43 -15.03
CA GLY A 72 2.62 -4.67 -14.67
C GLY A 72 2.43 -3.17 -14.61
N GLN A 73 1.28 -2.68 -15.01
CA GLN A 73 1.04 -1.24 -14.98
C GLN A 73 0.70 -0.77 -13.57
N LEU A 74 1.02 0.49 -13.31
CA LEU A 74 0.77 1.11 -12.03
C LEU A 74 -0.73 1.18 -11.78
N MET A 75 -1.16 0.76 -10.59
CA MET A 75 -2.56 0.80 -10.20
C MET A 75 -2.85 1.93 -9.23
N GLN A 76 -1.98 2.11 -8.25
CA GLN A 76 -2.24 3.07 -7.19
C GLN A 76 -0.95 3.44 -6.47
N THR A 77 -0.82 4.70 -6.06
CA THR A 77 0.27 5.13 -5.20
C THR A 77 -0.29 5.95 -4.06
N GLY A 78 0.40 5.91 -2.92
CA GLY A 78 0.02 6.72 -1.78
C GLY A 78 1.06 6.57 -0.69
N GLN A 79 0.72 7.07 0.48
CA GLN A 79 1.60 6.90 1.62
C GLN A 79 0.79 6.80 2.90
N PHE A 80 1.43 6.22 3.90
CA PHE A 80 0.80 5.99 5.19
C PHE A 80 1.60 6.67 6.29
N VAL A 81 0.88 7.11 7.30
CA VAL A 81 1.46 7.52 8.57
C VAL A 81 0.77 6.66 9.62
N GLU A 82 1.54 5.74 10.20
CA GLU A 82 1.02 4.79 11.20
C GLU A 82 -0.25 4.08 10.73
N GLU A 83 -0.14 3.48 9.53
CA GLU A 83 -1.23 2.69 8.92
C GLU A 83 -2.44 3.48 8.45
N ARG A 84 -2.40 4.80 8.53
CA ARG A 84 -3.48 5.63 8.01
C ARG A 84 -3.04 6.31 6.74
N LYS A 85 -3.94 6.37 5.77
CA LYS A 85 -3.65 7.08 4.53
C LYS A 85 -3.40 8.54 4.84
N ASP A 86 -2.36 9.09 4.21
CA ASP A 86 -1.97 10.47 4.42
C ASP A 86 -1.28 10.99 3.18
N GLY A 87 -1.40 12.30 2.90
CA GLY A 87 -0.77 12.89 1.74
C GLY A 87 -1.47 12.55 0.45
N VAL A 88 -0.76 12.69 -0.66
CA VAL A 88 -1.33 12.54 -2.00
C VAL A 88 -1.49 11.08 -2.35
N TRP A 89 -2.69 10.74 -2.82
CA TRP A 89 -3.03 9.40 -3.30
C TRP A 89 -3.51 9.49 -4.73
N ARG A 90 -3.05 8.55 -5.58
CA ARG A 90 -3.39 8.50 -7.00
C ARG A 90 -3.79 7.09 -7.38
N ARG A 91 -4.85 7.00 -8.19
CA ARG A 91 -5.24 5.74 -8.81
C ARG A 91 -5.18 5.91 -10.31
N TYR A 92 -4.92 4.80 -11.00
CA TYR A 92 -4.71 4.82 -12.44
C TYR A 92 -5.69 3.87 -13.14
N HIS A 93 -6.11 4.24 -14.34
CA HIS A 93 -6.92 3.37 -15.19
C HIS A 93 -6.07 2.20 -15.69
N PRO A 94 -6.72 1.12 -16.17
CA PRO A 94 -5.95 -0.02 -16.72
C PRO A 94 -5.03 0.34 -17.86
N ASN A 95 -5.31 1.41 -18.60
CA ASN A 95 -4.44 1.85 -19.68
C ASN A 95 -3.28 2.74 -19.21
N GLY A 96 -3.17 2.96 -17.91
CA GLY A 96 -2.09 3.75 -17.33
C GLY A 96 -2.41 5.22 -17.13
N ALA A 97 -3.52 5.71 -17.65
CA ALA A 97 -3.91 7.11 -17.46
C ALA A 97 -4.38 7.34 -16.03
N LEU A 98 -4.13 8.53 -15.52
CA LEU A 98 -4.56 8.89 -14.17
C LEU A 98 -6.09 8.82 -14.08
N HIS A 99 -6.59 8.12 -13.06
CA HIS A 99 -8.02 7.98 -12.82
C HIS A 99 -8.50 9.04 -11.83
N ASP A 100 -7.87 9.14 -10.68
CA ASP A 100 -8.21 10.18 -9.72
C ASP A 100 -7.02 10.48 -8.82
N GLU A 101 -7.06 11.64 -8.18
CA GLU A 101 -6.02 12.03 -7.24
C GLU A 101 -6.57 13.03 -6.24
N GLY A 102 -5.96 13.04 -5.07
CA GLY A 102 -6.30 13.96 -4.01
C GLY A 102 -5.52 13.63 -2.76
N GLU A 103 -5.83 14.35 -1.70
CA GLU A 103 -5.12 14.17 -0.44
C GLU A 103 -5.97 13.48 0.61
N TYR A 104 -5.31 12.68 1.42
CA TYR A 104 -5.88 12.11 2.63
C TYR A 104 -5.19 12.72 3.85
N HIS A 105 -5.93 12.82 4.93
CA HIS A 105 -5.36 13.09 6.24
C HIS A 105 -6.01 12.13 7.21
N ALA A 106 -5.18 11.28 7.81
CA ALA A 106 -5.66 10.27 8.77
C ALA A 106 -6.87 9.50 8.20
N ASP A 107 -6.71 8.95 6.99
CA ASP A 107 -7.71 8.12 6.31
C ASP A 107 -8.91 8.88 5.75
N GLN A 108 -8.93 10.19 5.86
CA GLN A 108 -10.06 10.98 5.36
C GLN A 108 -9.64 11.85 4.18
N LYS A 109 -10.46 11.86 3.15
CA LYS A 109 -10.23 12.74 2.01
C LYS A 109 -10.35 14.19 2.44
N VAL A 110 -9.41 15.02 2.01
CA VAL A 110 -9.43 16.47 2.28
C VAL A 110 -9.08 17.21 1.00
N GLY A 111 -9.53 18.46 0.90
CA GLY A 111 -9.20 19.30 -0.23
C GLY A 111 -9.88 18.89 -1.51
N GLU A 112 -9.31 19.33 -2.62
CA GLU A 112 -9.89 19.08 -3.93
C GLU A 112 -9.47 17.72 -4.46
N TRP A 113 -10.46 16.93 -4.86
CA TRP A 113 -10.23 15.63 -5.50
C TRP A 113 -10.66 15.74 -6.96
N ARG A 114 -9.86 15.19 -7.86
CA ARG A 114 -10.08 15.25 -9.30
C ARG A 114 -10.19 13.85 -9.87
N THR A 115 -11.15 13.69 -10.78
CA THR A 115 -11.36 12.42 -11.47
C THR A 115 -11.25 12.66 -12.96
N TYR A 116 -10.57 11.75 -13.63
CA TYR A 116 -10.29 11.82 -15.07
C TYR A 116 -10.79 10.57 -15.76
N ASP A 117 -11.22 10.70 -17.02
CA ASP A 117 -11.58 9.52 -17.79
C ASP A 117 -10.32 8.88 -18.38
N ALA A 118 -10.50 7.75 -19.08
CA ALA A 118 -9.37 6.97 -19.58
C ALA A 118 -8.59 7.69 -20.68
N SER A 119 -9.15 8.75 -21.27
CA SER A 119 -8.44 9.55 -22.27
C SER A 119 -7.63 10.67 -21.63
N GLY A 120 -7.77 10.86 -20.32
CA GLY A 120 -7.05 11.91 -19.59
C GLY A 120 -7.86 13.17 -19.37
N ALA A 121 -9.12 13.19 -19.79
CA ALA A 121 -9.95 14.38 -19.61
C ALA A 121 -10.49 14.47 -18.20
N LEU A 122 -10.44 15.66 -17.63
CA LEU A 122 -11.01 15.90 -16.31
C LEU A 122 -12.54 15.84 -16.41
N ILE A 123 -13.17 14.96 -15.63
CA ILE A 123 -14.62 14.79 -15.68
C ILE A 123 -15.32 15.17 -14.39
N LYS A 124 -14.56 15.36 -13.29
CA LYS A 124 -15.20 15.67 -12.02
C LYS A 124 -14.19 16.26 -11.06
N THR A 125 -14.63 17.27 -10.32
CA THR A 125 -13.89 17.75 -9.15
C THR A 125 -14.84 17.74 -7.97
N ARG A 126 -14.28 17.48 -6.79
CA ARG A 126 -15.07 17.49 -5.58
C ARG A 126 -14.23 18.05 -4.45
N GLN A 127 -14.81 18.95 -3.68
CA GLN A 127 -14.16 19.55 -2.54
C GLN A 127 -14.54 18.78 -1.28
N HIS A 128 -13.53 18.33 -0.53
CA HIS A 128 -13.74 17.65 0.73
C HIS A 128 -13.27 18.52 1.87
N ARG A 129 -14.03 18.55 2.93
CA ARG A 129 -13.65 19.31 4.12
C ARG A 129 -13.01 18.38 5.14
N ALA A 130 -12.01 18.91 5.84
CA ALA A 130 -11.48 18.21 6.98
C ALA A 130 -12.55 18.15 8.06
N ARG A 131 -12.62 17.02 8.75
CA ARG A 131 -13.58 16.89 9.83
C ARG A 131 -13.19 17.76 11.01
N PRO A 132 -14.18 18.19 11.80
CA PRO A 132 -13.86 18.86 13.08
C PRO A 132 -12.95 17.97 13.89
N GLY A 133 -11.88 18.56 14.43
CA GLY A 133 -10.91 17.79 15.19
C GLY A 133 -9.80 17.18 14.40
N SER A 134 -9.91 17.17 13.08
CA SER A 134 -8.78 16.76 12.23
C SER A 134 -7.70 17.82 12.28
N ALA A 135 -6.45 17.38 12.22
CA ALA A 135 -5.36 18.32 12.16
C ALA A 135 -5.45 19.11 10.87
N ALA A 136 -5.34 20.38 10.96
CA ALA A 136 -5.38 21.24 9.79
C ALA A 136 -4.02 21.27 9.09
#